data_1e8554bfea50b0d6c5c7a3bc0b02a5f6
#
_entry.id   1e8554bfea50b0d6c5c7a3bc0b02a5f6
#
_cell.length_a   1.000
_cell.length_b   1.000
_cell.length_c   1.000
_cell.angle_alpha   90.00
_cell.angle_beta   90.00
_cell.angle_gamma   90.00
#
_symmetry.space_group_name_H-M   'P 1'
#
loop_
_entity.id
_entity.type
_entity.pdbx_description
1 polymer ?
#
loop_
_entity_poly.entity_id
_entity_poly.type
_entity_poly.pdbx_seq_one_letter_code
_entity_poly.pdbx_strand_id
1 'polypeptide(L)'
;MPGSPRRVLIVGYSNAELLDIAGPSDVLDAATKLGGKPGYEIMLASVDGRGIRCESGLTLQAQHRLDQITGELDTLIVAGGTGHEAAAADARFVTHVRRLAQRSRRVASVCTGATVLAACGLLNGRRATTHWRFANRLATNYPQVNVDPVPLYVRDGNVYTAAGVTSGIDLTLAFVEEDHGPSVAREVARMLVTYLQRPGNQAQVSMFLSGPPPENRLVRDITAYVAEHLAGDLGTAALAERAGISPRQLTRLFDAHLSTTPSRYVRAARTENAAKLLCGTELPLSSIARRCGFGSTETLRQAFLDHFDTPPSAYRRVHLRQAFT
;
A
#
# COMPACT_ATOMS: atom_id res chain seq x y z
N MET A 1 -3.04 -0.97 -36.26
CA MET A 1 -4.19 -0.24 -35.66
C MET A 1 -3.82 0.02 -34.21
N PRO A 2 -3.87 1.23 -33.66
CA PRO A 2 -3.76 1.40 -32.22
C PRO A 2 -4.91 0.64 -31.60
N GLY A 3 -4.62 -0.25 -30.64
CA GLY A 3 -5.64 -1.03 -29.94
C GLY A 3 -6.63 -0.13 -29.23
N SER A 4 -7.88 -0.59 -29.04
CA SER A 4 -8.89 0.14 -28.28
C SER A 4 -8.36 0.45 -26.87
N PRO A 5 -8.74 1.61 -26.29
CA PRO A 5 -8.27 1.99 -24.95
C PRO A 5 -8.72 0.96 -23.91
N ARG A 6 -7.92 0.81 -22.87
CA ARG A 6 -8.24 -0.04 -21.71
C ARG A 6 -9.30 0.65 -20.88
N ARG A 7 -10.52 0.11 -20.87
CA ARG A 7 -11.63 0.67 -20.11
C ARG A 7 -11.48 0.38 -18.62
N VAL A 8 -11.29 1.43 -17.83
CA VAL A 8 -11.16 1.34 -16.36
C VAL A 8 -12.37 1.98 -15.71
N LEU A 9 -13.07 1.22 -14.89
CA LEU A 9 -14.19 1.71 -14.12
C LEU A 9 -13.80 1.85 -12.65
N ILE A 10 -13.86 3.07 -12.13
CA ILE A 10 -13.74 3.35 -10.71
C ILE A 10 -15.16 3.51 -10.15
N VAL A 11 -15.46 2.79 -9.07
CA VAL A 11 -16.79 2.78 -8.46
C VAL A 11 -16.70 3.42 -7.08
N GLY A 12 -17.51 4.46 -6.89
CA GLY A 12 -17.65 5.17 -5.63
C GLY A 12 -19.09 5.14 -5.09
N TYR A 13 -19.22 5.51 -3.84
CA TYR A 13 -20.47 5.57 -3.06
C TYR A 13 -20.41 6.71 -2.04
N SER A 14 -21.49 7.04 -1.35
CA SER A 14 -21.50 8.08 -0.33
C SER A 14 -20.50 7.79 0.79
N ASN A 15 -19.75 8.79 1.22
CA ASN A 15 -18.63 8.71 2.16
C ASN A 15 -17.48 7.80 1.66
N ALA A 16 -17.23 7.82 0.34
CA ALA A 16 -15.99 7.26 -0.21
C ALA A 16 -14.78 8.13 0.17
N GLU A 17 -13.62 7.50 0.28
CA GLU A 17 -12.34 8.21 0.41
C GLU A 17 -11.93 8.81 -0.94
N LEU A 18 -11.74 10.13 -0.97
CA LEU A 18 -11.45 10.87 -2.20
C LEU A 18 -10.20 10.36 -2.92
N LEU A 19 -9.13 10.10 -2.16
CA LEU A 19 -7.86 9.66 -2.72
C LEU A 19 -7.92 8.24 -3.27
N ASP A 20 -8.85 7.40 -2.81
CA ASP A 20 -9.06 6.06 -3.35
C ASP A 20 -9.63 6.09 -4.78
N ILE A 21 -10.24 7.22 -5.16
CA ILE A 21 -10.75 7.48 -6.51
C ILE A 21 -9.74 8.29 -7.32
N ALA A 22 -9.28 9.42 -6.80
CA ALA A 22 -8.42 10.37 -7.50
C ALA A 22 -7.02 9.79 -7.76
N GLY A 23 -6.41 9.13 -6.77
CA GLY A 23 -5.07 8.56 -6.91
C GLY A 23 -4.94 7.57 -8.07
N PRO A 24 -5.76 6.51 -8.14
CA PRO A 24 -5.78 5.63 -9.30
C PRO A 24 -6.08 6.33 -10.62
N SER A 25 -7.01 7.29 -10.62
CA SER A 25 -7.36 8.06 -11.81
C SER A 25 -6.15 8.82 -12.36
N ASP A 26 -5.45 9.56 -11.51
CA ASP A 26 -4.30 10.36 -11.92
C ASP A 26 -3.13 9.51 -12.42
N VAL A 27 -2.88 8.34 -11.81
CA VAL A 27 -1.85 7.40 -12.27
C VAL A 27 -2.15 6.91 -13.69
N LEU A 28 -3.39 6.52 -13.98
CA LEU A 28 -3.80 5.99 -15.28
C LEU A 28 -3.83 7.07 -16.37
N ASP A 29 -4.28 8.27 -16.02
CA ASP A 29 -4.25 9.43 -16.91
C ASP A 29 -2.82 9.83 -17.28
N ALA A 30 -1.93 9.89 -16.29
CA ALA A 30 -0.51 10.15 -16.49
C ALA A 30 0.13 9.10 -17.42
N ALA A 31 -0.18 7.80 -17.23
CA ALA A 31 0.32 6.74 -18.10
C ALA A 31 -0.15 6.91 -19.55
N THR A 32 -1.40 7.31 -19.75
CA THR A 32 -1.94 7.59 -21.09
C THR A 32 -1.24 8.79 -21.74
N LYS A 33 -1.03 9.88 -21.01
CA LYS A 33 -0.34 11.10 -21.47
C LYS A 33 1.13 10.86 -21.79
N LEU A 34 1.78 9.97 -21.07
CA LEU A 34 3.19 9.60 -21.28
C LEU A 34 3.38 8.55 -22.38
N GLY A 35 2.34 8.24 -23.15
CA GLY A 35 2.42 7.42 -24.35
C GLY A 35 2.18 5.93 -24.15
N GLY A 36 1.64 5.51 -23.03
CA GLY A 36 1.13 4.14 -22.84
C GLY A 36 0.12 3.78 -23.94
N LYS A 37 0.40 2.72 -24.70
CA LYS A 37 -0.49 2.27 -25.78
C LYS A 37 -0.82 0.80 -25.61
N PRO A 38 -2.14 0.44 -25.64
CA PRO A 38 -3.30 1.34 -25.66
C PRO A 38 -3.41 2.13 -24.35
N GLY A 39 -3.86 3.40 -24.42
CA GLY A 39 -4.12 4.24 -23.24
C GLY A 39 -5.31 3.76 -22.40
N TYR A 40 -5.59 4.44 -21.31
CA TYR A 40 -6.72 4.14 -20.42
C TYR A 40 -7.90 5.09 -20.68
N GLU A 41 -9.10 4.53 -20.76
CA GLU A 41 -10.38 5.24 -20.71
C GLU A 41 -10.90 5.12 -19.27
N ILE A 42 -10.87 6.21 -18.51
CA ILE A 42 -11.21 6.22 -17.09
C ILE A 42 -12.64 6.69 -16.92
N MET A 43 -13.44 5.88 -16.23
CA MET A 43 -14.87 6.13 -15.96
C MET A 43 -15.10 6.11 -14.45
N LEU A 44 -15.83 7.09 -13.93
CA LEU A 44 -16.33 7.11 -12.56
C LEU A 44 -17.82 6.82 -12.54
N ALA A 45 -18.25 5.83 -11.76
CA ALA A 45 -19.66 5.48 -11.62
C ALA A 45 -20.13 5.41 -10.17
N SER A 46 -21.39 5.73 -9.97
CA SER A 46 -22.15 5.48 -8.74
C SER A 46 -23.44 4.71 -9.04
N VAL A 47 -24.15 4.24 -8.01
CA VAL A 47 -25.40 3.45 -8.19
C VAL A 47 -26.40 4.19 -9.07
N ASP A 48 -26.59 5.47 -8.83
CA ASP A 48 -27.61 6.31 -9.47
C ASP A 48 -27.05 7.34 -10.45
N GLY A 49 -25.73 7.36 -10.67
CA GLY A 49 -25.06 8.34 -11.54
C GLY A 49 -24.98 9.74 -10.93
N ARG A 50 -25.32 9.89 -9.66
CA ARG A 50 -25.27 11.17 -8.96
C ARG A 50 -23.88 11.42 -8.36
N GLY A 51 -23.72 12.63 -7.81
CA GLY A 51 -22.50 13.02 -7.13
C GLY A 51 -22.17 12.11 -5.94
N ILE A 52 -20.91 11.72 -5.85
CA ILE A 52 -20.36 10.95 -4.74
C ILE A 52 -19.85 11.96 -3.71
N ARG A 53 -20.55 12.09 -2.59
CA ARG A 53 -20.08 12.89 -1.46
C ARG A 53 -19.02 12.09 -0.72
N CYS A 54 -17.78 12.58 -0.77
CA CYS A 54 -16.63 11.97 -0.09
C CYS A 54 -16.63 12.28 1.41
N GLU A 55 -15.84 11.52 2.19
CA GLU A 55 -15.65 11.74 3.63
C GLU A 55 -15.18 13.16 3.96
N SER A 56 -14.31 13.72 3.11
CA SER A 56 -13.80 15.09 3.23
C SER A 56 -14.87 16.18 3.03
N GLY A 57 -16.09 15.80 2.65
CA GLY A 57 -17.18 16.71 2.32
C GLY A 57 -17.17 17.22 0.87
N LEU A 58 -16.12 16.94 0.10
CA LEU A 58 -16.09 17.23 -1.33
C LEU A 58 -17.03 16.29 -2.08
N THR A 59 -17.54 16.74 -3.24
CA THR A 59 -18.41 15.92 -4.08
C THR A 59 -17.74 15.73 -5.45
N LEU A 60 -17.56 14.46 -5.84
CA LEU A 60 -17.17 14.08 -7.18
C LEU A 60 -18.42 13.76 -8.01
N GLN A 61 -18.52 14.34 -9.20
CA GLN A 61 -19.62 14.00 -10.11
C GLN A 61 -19.34 12.67 -10.79
N ALA A 62 -20.17 11.64 -10.51
CA ALA A 62 -20.13 10.41 -11.28
C ALA A 62 -20.60 10.68 -12.72
N GLN A 63 -19.89 10.13 -13.68
CA GLN A 63 -20.21 10.26 -15.12
C GLN A 63 -21.22 9.22 -15.56
N HIS A 64 -21.29 8.10 -14.83
CA HIS A 64 -22.09 6.95 -15.24
C HIS A 64 -22.90 6.36 -14.09
N ARG A 65 -24.01 5.74 -14.44
CA ARG A 65 -24.76 4.84 -13.54
C ARG A 65 -24.22 3.41 -13.70
N LEU A 66 -24.13 2.68 -12.60
CA LEU A 66 -23.61 1.30 -12.62
C LEU A 66 -24.47 0.36 -13.50
N ASP A 67 -25.79 0.55 -13.54
CA ASP A 67 -26.67 -0.28 -14.36
C ASP A 67 -26.52 -0.04 -15.87
N GLN A 68 -25.99 1.11 -16.27
CA GLN A 68 -25.79 1.50 -17.67
C GLN A 68 -24.40 1.07 -18.21
N ILE A 69 -23.50 0.63 -17.35
CA ILE A 69 -22.18 0.16 -17.81
C ILE A 69 -22.35 -1.19 -18.50
N THR A 70 -21.98 -1.23 -19.76
CA THR A 70 -22.04 -2.41 -20.65
C THR A 70 -20.68 -2.73 -21.25
N GLY A 71 -20.55 -3.93 -21.82
CA GLY A 71 -19.31 -4.41 -22.45
C GLY A 71 -18.28 -4.88 -21.44
N GLU A 72 -17.11 -5.25 -21.96
CA GLU A 72 -15.96 -5.72 -21.17
C GLU A 72 -15.22 -4.53 -20.54
N LEU A 73 -14.66 -4.76 -19.38
CA LEU A 73 -13.77 -3.84 -18.68
C LEU A 73 -12.35 -4.42 -18.62
N ASP A 74 -11.36 -3.59 -18.77
CA ASP A 74 -9.99 -3.97 -18.45
C ASP A 74 -9.82 -4.05 -16.91
N THR A 75 -10.25 -3.03 -16.21
CA THR A 75 -10.06 -2.93 -14.75
C THR A 75 -11.33 -2.37 -14.08
N LEU A 76 -11.76 -3.03 -13.02
CA LEU A 76 -12.75 -2.53 -12.09
C LEU A 76 -12.04 -2.18 -10.77
N ILE A 77 -12.19 -0.95 -10.28
CA ILE A 77 -11.64 -0.50 -8.99
C ILE A 77 -12.80 -0.07 -8.09
N VAL A 78 -12.90 -0.64 -6.90
CA VAL A 78 -13.87 -0.25 -5.87
C VAL A 78 -13.14 0.58 -4.82
N ALA A 79 -13.53 1.84 -4.68
CA ALA A 79 -12.99 2.75 -3.68
C ALA A 79 -13.38 2.32 -2.26
N GLY A 80 -12.60 2.74 -1.27
CA GLY A 80 -12.95 2.63 0.14
C GLY A 80 -13.61 3.89 0.68
N GLY A 81 -13.64 3.99 1.99
CA GLY A 81 -14.23 5.10 2.73
C GLY A 81 -15.12 4.60 3.86
N THR A 82 -15.56 5.49 4.76
CA THR A 82 -16.40 5.15 5.92
C THR A 82 -17.80 4.66 5.52
N GLY A 83 -18.24 4.93 4.29
CA GLY A 83 -19.50 4.43 3.75
C GLY A 83 -19.49 2.95 3.33
N HIS A 84 -18.37 2.24 3.46
CA HIS A 84 -18.16 0.89 2.93
C HIS A 84 -19.19 -0.15 3.43
N GLU A 85 -19.65 -0.04 4.68
CA GLU A 85 -20.62 -0.99 5.25
C GLU A 85 -22.00 -0.78 4.65
N ALA A 86 -22.43 0.47 4.52
CA ALA A 86 -23.68 0.80 3.86
C ALA A 86 -23.69 0.37 2.39
N ALA A 87 -22.56 0.57 1.70
CA ALA A 87 -22.39 0.11 0.32
C ALA A 87 -22.41 -1.43 0.21
N ALA A 88 -21.76 -2.13 1.14
CA ALA A 88 -21.75 -3.60 1.20
C ALA A 88 -23.12 -4.19 1.57
N ALA A 89 -23.98 -3.44 2.27
CA ALA A 89 -25.34 -3.81 2.61
C ALA A 89 -26.36 -3.46 1.50
N ASP A 90 -26.00 -2.59 0.56
CA ASP A 90 -26.88 -2.26 -0.58
C ASP A 90 -26.85 -3.38 -1.62
N ALA A 91 -27.92 -4.17 -1.65
CA ALA A 91 -28.07 -5.31 -2.58
C ALA A 91 -27.98 -4.90 -4.06
N ARG A 92 -28.43 -3.70 -4.42
CA ARG A 92 -28.31 -3.18 -5.79
C ARG A 92 -26.86 -2.90 -6.14
N PHE A 93 -26.15 -2.21 -5.25
CA PHE A 93 -24.73 -1.91 -5.41
C PHE A 93 -23.90 -3.19 -5.57
N VAL A 94 -24.06 -4.14 -4.64
CA VAL A 94 -23.38 -5.45 -4.65
C VAL A 94 -23.66 -6.23 -5.93
N THR A 95 -24.93 -6.25 -6.39
CA THR A 95 -25.31 -6.94 -7.63
C THR A 95 -24.61 -6.34 -8.84
N HIS A 96 -24.56 -5.00 -8.93
CA HIS A 96 -23.88 -4.33 -10.05
C HIS A 96 -22.36 -4.55 -10.01
N VAL A 97 -21.72 -4.42 -8.85
CA VAL A 97 -20.27 -4.67 -8.71
C VAL A 97 -19.94 -6.12 -9.10
N ARG A 98 -20.73 -7.10 -8.62
CA ARG A 98 -20.54 -8.52 -8.98
C ARG A 98 -20.66 -8.75 -10.48
N ARG A 99 -21.69 -8.20 -11.12
CA ARG A 99 -21.90 -8.29 -12.58
C ARG A 99 -20.73 -7.69 -13.37
N LEU A 100 -20.22 -6.53 -12.94
CA LEU A 100 -19.11 -5.84 -13.60
C LEU A 100 -17.78 -6.57 -13.38
N ALA A 101 -17.55 -7.13 -12.20
CA ALA A 101 -16.38 -7.92 -11.90
C ALA A 101 -16.23 -9.16 -12.82
N GLN A 102 -17.35 -9.81 -13.16
CA GLN A 102 -17.36 -10.95 -14.10
C GLN A 102 -16.96 -10.58 -15.53
N ARG A 103 -17.02 -9.30 -15.88
CA ARG A 103 -16.65 -8.76 -17.20
C ARG A 103 -15.36 -7.96 -17.17
N SER A 104 -14.59 -8.06 -16.09
CA SER A 104 -13.35 -7.34 -15.89
C SER A 104 -12.16 -8.28 -15.98
N ARG A 105 -11.13 -7.91 -16.74
CA ARG A 105 -9.86 -8.65 -16.78
C ARG A 105 -9.23 -8.71 -15.39
N ARG A 106 -9.27 -7.61 -14.65
CA ARG A 106 -8.84 -7.54 -13.23
C ARG A 106 -9.82 -6.74 -12.40
N VAL A 107 -9.94 -7.11 -11.12
CA VAL A 107 -10.80 -6.47 -10.14
C VAL A 107 -9.93 -5.99 -9.00
N ALA A 108 -10.12 -4.75 -8.58
CA ALA A 108 -9.34 -4.16 -7.50
C ALA A 108 -10.24 -3.50 -6.45
N SER A 109 -9.75 -3.46 -5.23
CA SER A 109 -10.26 -2.58 -4.18
C SER A 109 -9.14 -1.75 -3.57
N VAL A 110 -9.48 -0.55 -3.14
CA VAL A 110 -8.61 0.30 -2.34
C VAL A 110 -9.25 0.46 -0.96
N CYS A 111 -8.44 0.43 0.10
CA CYS A 111 -8.88 0.65 1.47
C CYS A 111 -10.01 -0.32 1.88
N THR A 112 -11.08 0.20 2.45
CA THR A 112 -12.28 -0.53 2.86
C THR A 112 -13.16 -0.99 1.69
N GLY A 113 -12.82 -0.68 0.44
CA GLY A 113 -13.46 -1.26 -0.74
C GLY A 113 -13.41 -2.80 -0.77
N ALA A 114 -12.45 -3.39 -0.07
CA ALA A 114 -12.37 -4.84 0.16
C ALA A 114 -13.63 -5.40 0.84
N THR A 115 -14.31 -4.64 1.70
CA THR A 115 -15.58 -5.04 2.31
C THR A 115 -16.67 -5.25 1.25
N VAL A 116 -16.72 -4.36 0.26
CA VAL A 116 -17.67 -4.51 -0.85
C VAL A 116 -17.34 -5.73 -1.70
N LEU A 117 -16.05 -5.97 -2.03
CA LEU A 117 -15.65 -7.17 -2.77
C LEU A 117 -15.96 -8.45 -1.98
N ALA A 118 -15.80 -8.44 -0.66
CA ALA A 118 -16.17 -9.55 0.21
C ALA A 118 -17.70 -9.80 0.19
N ALA A 119 -18.51 -8.74 0.30
CA ALA A 119 -19.98 -8.83 0.17
C ALA A 119 -20.42 -9.35 -1.21
N CYS A 120 -19.64 -9.07 -2.26
CA CYS A 120 -19.84 -9.67 -3.57
C CYS A 120 -19.42 -11.15 -3.66
N GLY A 121 -18.81 -11.72 -2.62
CA GLY A 121 -18.23 -13.08 -2.64
C GLY A 121 -16.95 -13.22 -3.46
N LEU A 122 -16.37 -12.11 -3.92
CA LEU A 122 -15.20 -12.10 -4.80
C LEU A 122 -13.89 -12.40 -4.05
N LEU A 123 -13.90 -12.31 -2.71
CA LEU A 123 -12.74 -12.60 -1.86
C LEU A 123 -12.79 -13.97 -1.18
N ASN A 124 -13.85 -14.77 -1.37
CA ASN A 124 -14.00 -16.06 -0.72
C ASN A 124 -12.84 -17.00 -1.11
N GLY A 125 -12.16 -17.56 -0.11
CA GLY A 125 -10.98 -18.43 -0.25
C GLY A 125 -9.71 -17.72 -0.71
N ARG A 126 -9.74 -16.39 -0.92
CA ARG A 126 -8.61 -15.61 -1.41
C ARG A 126 -7.86 -14.90 -0.28
N ARG A 127 -6.57 -14.70 -0.49
CA ARG A 127 -5.76 -13.78 0.31
C ARG A 127 -6.11 -12.34 -0.10
N ALA A 128 -6.39 -11.50 0.88
CA ALA A 128 -6.75 -10.10 0.66
C ALA A 128 -6.21 -9.21 1.77
N THR A 129 -5.96 -7.94 1.44
CA THR A 129 -5.68 -6.91 2.43
C THR A 129 -6.76 -5.82 2.39
N THR A 130 -6.78 -5.01 3.41
CA THR A 130 -7.60 -3.80 3.55
C THR A 130 -6.85 -2.81 4.42
N HIS A 131 -7.40 -1.64 4.67
CA HIS A 131 -6.82 -0.70 5.62
C HIS A 131 -6.63 -1.35 6.99
N TRP A 132 -5.43 -1.23 7.58
CA TRP A 132 -5.02 -1.90 8.81
C TRP A 132 -6.05 -1.79 9.94
N ARG A 133 -6.69 -0.63 10.07
CA ARG A 133 -7.71 -0.33 11.10
C ARG A 133 -8.96 -1.20 10.96
N PHE A 134 -9.26 -1.68 9.76
CA PHE A 134 -10.48 -2.44 9.45
C PHE A 134 -10.21 -3.92 9.17
N ALA A 135 -8.96 -4.36 9.21
CA ALA A 135 -8.57 -5.73 8.87
C ALA A 135 -9.25 -6.78 9.77
N ASN A 136 -9.23 -6.58 11.09
CA ASN A 136 -9.90 -7.47 12.04
C ASN A 136 -11.42 -7.54 11.80
N ARG A 137 -12.03 -6.39 11.48
CA ARG A 137 -13.47 -6.33 11.21
C ARG A 137 -13.83 -7.05 9.92
N LEU A 138 -13.00 -6.91 8.87
CA LEU A 138 -13.18 -7.65 7.63
C LEU A 138 -13.08 -9.16 7.88
N ALA A 139 -12.06 -9.63 8.61
CA ALA A 139 -11.88 -11.04 8.94
C ALA A 139 -13.04 -11.61 9.76
N THR A 140 -13.56 -10.84 10.72
CA THR A 140 -14.70 -11.26 11.57
C THR A 140 -16.00 -11.35 10.75
N ASN A 141 -16.29 -10.35 9.92
CA ASN A 141 -17.54 -10.29 9.17
C ASN A 141 -17.55 -11.22 7.93
N TYR A 142 -16.37 -11.55 7.41
CA TYR A 142 -16.21 -12.41 6.23
C TYR A 142 -15.17 -13.51 6.49
N PRO A 143 -15.50 -14.53 7.29
CA PRO A 143 -14.54 -15.56 7.72
C PRO A 143 -13.99 -16.43 6.58
N GLN A 144 -14.58 -16.37 5.39
CA GLN A 144 -14.07 -17.06 4.20
C GLN A 144 -12.92 -16.30 3.50
N VAL A 145 -12.59 -15.09 3.95
CA VAL A 145 -11.51 -14.27 3.39
C VAL A 145 -10.23 -14.47 4.20
N ASN A 146 -9.13 -14.80 3.54
CA ASN A 146 -7.83 -14.89 4.19
C ASN A 146 -7.22 -13.48 4.31
N VAL A 147 -7.63 -12.75 5.35
CA VAL A 147 -7.22 -11.36 5.55
C VAL A 147 -5.78 -11.29 6.04
N ASP A 148 -4.93 -10.60 5.27
CA ASP A 148 -3.56 -10.27 5.65
C ASP A 148 -3.47 -8.75 5.88
N PRO A 149 -3.29 -8.28 7.13
CA PRO A 149 -3.31 -6.86 7.46
C PRO A 149 -1.99 -6.15 7.19
N VAL A 150 -0.93 -6.88 6.80
CA VAL A 150 0.42 -6.31 6.73
C VAL A 150 0.73 -5.65 5.38
N PRO A 151 0.51 -6.29 4.21
CA PRO A 151 1.00 -5.78 2.93
C PRO A 151 0.26 -4.54 2.46
N LEU A 152 0.95 -3.69 1.70
CA LEU A 152 0.35 -2.53 1.03
C LEU A 152 -0.72 -2.94 0.02
N TYR A 153 -0.45 -3.99 -0.74
CA TYR A 153 -1.45 -4.62 -1.60
C TYR A 153 -1.16 -6.11 -1.80
N VAL A 154 -2.21 -6.85 -2.07
CA VAL A 154 -2.20 -8.29 -2.35
C VAL A 154 -2.78 -8.52 -3.72
N ARG A 155 -2.16 -9.43 -4.48
CA ARG A 155 -2.71 -10.02 -5.70
C ARG A 155 -3.05 -11.49 -5.44
N ASP A 156 -4.26 -11.89 -5.76
CA ASP A 156 -4.71 -13.28 -5.75
C ASP A 156 -5.50 -13.57 -7.03
N GLY A 157 -4.84 -14.21 -7.99
CA GLY A 157 -5.37 -14.38 -9.34
C GLY A 157 -5.55 -13.06 -10.07
N ASN A 158 -6.79 -12.76 -10.45
CA ASN A 158 -7.19 -11.50 -11.09
C ASN A 158 -7.80 -10.48 -10.11
N VAL A 159 -7.78 -10.79 -8.80
CA VAL A 159 -8.29 -9.90 -7.76
C VAL A 159 -7.11 -9.26 -7.02
N TYR A 160 -7.19 -7.95 -6.85
CA TYR A 160 -6.18 -7.14 -6.19
C TYR A 160 -6.84 -6.36 -5.05
N THR A 161 -6.18 -6.27 -3.92
CA THR A 161 -6.67 -5.48 -2.79
C THR A 161 -5.55 -4.62 -2.24
N ALA A 162 -5.76 -3.31 -2.10
CA ALA A 162 -4.79 -2.39 -1.53
C ALA A 162 -5.23 -1.89 -0.16
N ALA A 163 -4.26 -1.60 0.68
CA ALA A 163 -4.46 -1.14 2.06
C ALA A 163 -5.21 0.19 2.17
N GLY A 164 -5.00 1.09 1.23
CA GLY A 164 -5.79 2.32 1.17
C GLY A 164 -4.97 3.58 0.91
N VAL A 165 -5.68 4.61 0.54
CA VAL A 165 -5.19 5.96 0.27
C VAL A 165 -3.97 5.91 -0.67
N THR A 166 -2.77 6.15 -0.16
CA THR A 166 -1.54 6.17 -0.98
C THR A 166 -1.17 4.81 -1.56
N SER A 167 -1.56 3.70 -0.94
CA SER A 167 -1.30 2.37 -1.51
C SER A 167 -2.15 2.05 -2.74
N GLY A 168 -3.24 2.79 -2.97
CA GLY A 168 -3.97 2.77 -4.22
C GLY A 168 -3.12 3.29 -5.39
N ILE A 169 -2.29 4.28 -5.15
CA ILE A 169 -1.30 4.79 -6.13
C ILE A 169 -0.27 3.69 -6.44
N ASP A 170 0.31 3.04 -5.42
CA ASP A 170 1.29 1.97 -5.61
C ASP A 170 0.70 0.78 -6.40
N LEU A 171 -0.52 0.36 -6.06
CA LEU A 171 -1.22 -0.69 -6.80
C LEU A 171 -1.46 -0.28 -8.27
N THR A 172 -1.87 0.95 -8.50
CA THR A 172 -2.16 1.40 -9.86
C THR A 172 -0.88 1.59 -10.69
N LEU A 173 0.22 2.01 -10.06
CA LEU A 173 1.55 1.99 -10.70
C LEU A 173 1.97 0.57 -11.07
N ALA A 174 1.67 -0.44 -10.24
CA ALA A 174 1.89 -1.83 -10.59
C ALA A 174 1.03 -2.28 -11.79
N PHE A 175 -0.20 -1.77 -11.92
CA PHE A 175 -1.01 -2.01 -13.12
C PHE A 175 -0.40 -1.37 -14.38
N VAL A 176 0.12 -0.15 -14.28
CA VAL A 176 0.83 0.50 -15.39
C VAL A 176 2.08 -0.29 -15.77
N GLU A 177 2.81 -0.81 -14.79
CA GLU A 177 3.98 -1.67 -15.04
C GLU A 177 3.60 -2.97 -15.75
N GLU A 178 2.53 -3.65 -15.31
CA GLU A 178 2.01 -4.87 -15.96
C GLU A 178 1.55 -4.61 -17.41
N ASP A 179 0.97 -3.45 -17.68
CA ASP A 179 0.33 -3.14 -18.97
C ASP A 179 1.28 -2.48 -19.98
N HIS A 180 2.25 -1.68 -19.52
CA HIS A 180 3.11 -0.82 -20.35
C HIS A 180 4.60 -0.96 -20.04
N GLY A 181 4.95 -1.79 -19.06
CA GLY A 181 6.32 -2.03 -18.64
C GLY A 181 6.84 -1.00 -17.62
N PRO A 182 8.00 -1.30 -17.03
CA PRO A 182 8.56 -0.54 -15.91
C PRO A 182 8.97 0.89 -16.29
N SER A 183 9.37 1.14 -17.54
CA SER A 183 9.78 2.47 -17.99
C SER A 183 8.63 3.49 -17.89
N VAL A 184 7.44 3.12 -18.38
CA VAL A 184 6.25 3.98 -18.31
C VAL A 184 5.82 4.18 -16.87
N ALA A 185 5.76 3.11 -16.06
CA ALA A 185 5.40 3.22 -14.65
C ALA A 185 6.32 4.18 -13.88
N ARG A 186 7.62 4.13 -14.16
CA ARG A 186 8.60 5.04 -13.56
C ARG A 186 8.38 6.50 -13.95
N GLU A 187 8.14 6.79 -15.24
CA GLU A 187 7.88 8.15 -15.68
C GLU A 187 6.57 8.68 -15.06
N VAL A 188 5.54 7.85 -14.93
CA VAL A 188 4.31 8.19 -14.19
C VAL A 188 4.63 8.53 -12.73
N ALA A 189 5.40 7.69 -12.04
CA ALA A 189 5.79 7.95 -10.65
C ALA A 189 6.57 9.27 -10.51
N ARG A 190 7.47 9.58 -11.47
CA ARG A 190 8.18 10.87 -11.50
C ARG A 190 7.25 12.05 -11.74
N MET A 191 6.33 11.94 -12.69
CA MET A 191 5.35 12.97 -13.01
C MET A 191 4.46 13.30 -11.79
N LEU A 192 4.08 12.28 -11.02
CA LEU A 192 3.29 12.43 -9.80
C LEU A 192 4.15 12.82 -8.58
N VAL A 193 5.46 13.03 -8.76
CA VAL A 193 6.41 13.33 -7.68
C VAL A 193 6.36 12.28 -6.57
N THR A 194 6.05 11.03 -6.93
CA THR A 194 6.07 9.91 -5.99
C THR A 194 7.53 9.59 -5.66
N TYR A 195 7.91 9.77 -4.39
CA TYR A 195 9.30 9.60 -3.96
C TYR A 195 9.82 8.18 -4.18
N LEU A 196 8.96 7.19 -4.03
CA LEU A 196 9.24 5.77 -4.20
C LEU A 196 7.96 5.01 -4.51
N GLN A 197 7.96 4.18 -5.56
CA GLN A 197 6.96 3.14 -5.74
C GLN A 197 7.22 2.04 -4.71
N ARG A 198 6.27 1.84 -3.81
CA ARG A 198 6.40 0.86 -2.74
C ARG A 198 5.98 -0.54 -3.23
N PRO A 199 6.72 -1.60 -2.88
CA PRO A 199 6.31 -2.96 -3.22
C PRO A 199 5.08 -3.39 -2.42
N GLY A 200 4.26 -4.26 -3.03
CA GLY A 200 3.02 -4.72 -2.40
C GLY A 200 3.22 -5.38 -1.04
N ASN A 201 4.29 -6.11 -0.85
CA ASN A 201 4.60 -6.79 0.42
C ASN A 201 5.16 -5.88 1.52
N GLN A 202 5.37 -4.58 1.25
CA GLN A 202 5.78 -3.65 2.30
C GLN A 202 4.64 -3.47 3.31
N ALA A 203 4.98 -3.32 4.60
CA ALA A 203 4.00 -3.05 5.63
C ALA A 203 3.27 -1.72 5.39
N GLN A 204 1.95 -1.70 5.65
CA GLN A 204 1.09 -0.52 5.46
C GLN A 204 1.54 0.67 6.29
N VAL A 205 1.97 0.40 7.50
CA VAL A 205 2.39 1.41 8.46
C VAL A 205 3.85 1.16 8.79
N SER A 206 4.68 2.18 8.59
CA SER A 206 6.07 2.14 9.02
C SER A 206 6.12 1.88 10.52
N MET A 207 7.13 1.15 10.98
CA MET A 207 7.34 0.94 12.40
C MET A 207 7.38 2.25 13.23
N PHE A 208 7.77 3.36 12.59
CA PHE A 208 7.78 4.69 13.22
C PHE A 208 6.38 5.29 13.40
N LEU A 209 5.37 4.74 12.72
CA LEU A 209 3.97 5.18 12.75
C LEU A 209 3.03 4.11 13.31
N SER A 210 3.54 2.92 13.69
CA SER A 210 2.74 1.76 14.08
C SER A 210 2.04 1.89 15.44
N GLY A 211 2.24 2.99 16.15
CA GLY A 211 1.57 3.29 17.43
C GLY A 211 1.42 4.79 17.64
N PRO A 212 0.64 5.22 18.64
CA PRO A 212 0.68 6.60 19.06
C PRO A 212 2.12 6.96 19.45
N PRO A 213 2.56 8.22 19.25
CA PRO A 213 3.88 8.63 19.71
C PRO A 213 3.98 8.28 21.20
N PRO A 214 5.09 7.67 21.64
CA PRO A 214 5.20 7.23 23.02
C PRO A 214 4.90 8.38 23.98
N GLU A 215 3.96 8.20 24.91
CA GLU A 215 3.65 9.23 25.91
C GLU A 215 4.88 9.52 26.80
N ASN A 216 5.71 8.50 26.98
CA ASN A 216 6.95 8.62 27.72
C ASN A 216 7.99 9.43 26.93
N ARG A 217 8.37 10.59 27.46
CA ARG A 217 9.34 11.52 26.86
C ARG A 217 10.66 10.84 26.54
N LEU A 218 11.18 10.02 27.45
CA LEU A 218 12.47 9.36 27.29
C LEU A 218 12.46 8.37 26.12
N VAL A 219 11.35 7.63 25.96
CA VAL A 219 11.17 6.70 24.81
C VAL A 219 11.11 7.50 23.50
N ARG A 220 10.40 8.64 23.47
CA ARG A 220 10.38 9.52 22.30
C ARG A 220 11.77 10.03 21.93
N ASP A 221 12.51 10.52 22.93
CA ASP A 221 13.85 11.08 22.72
C ASP A 221 14.81 10.01 22.17
N ILE A 222 14.75 8.79 22.71
CA ILE A 222 15.58 7.66 22.24
C ILE A 222 15.16 7.20 20.84
N THR A 223 13.87 7.11 20.54
CA THR A 223 13.42 6.70 19.20
C THR A 223 13.78 7.74 18.13
N ALA A 224 13.68 9.03 18.45
CA ALA A 224 14.17 10.11 17.59
C ALA A 224 15.68 10.01 17.34
N TYR A 225 16.45 9.81 18.40
CA TYR A 225 17.90 9.62 18.29
C TYR A 225 18.26 8.42 17.41
N VAL A 226 17.58 7.29 17.58
CA VAL A 226 17.78 6.10 16.72
C VAL A 226 17.54 6.43 15.25
N ALA A 227 16.47 7.17 14.93
CA ALA A 227 16.13 7.53 13.55
C ALA A 227 17.22 8.40 12.88
N GLU A 228 17.88 9.25 13.64
CA GLU A 228 18.91 10.17 13.14
C GLU A 228 20.32 9.52 13.09
N HIS A 229 20.57 8.45 13.85
CA HIS A 229 21.92 7.91 14.07
C HIS A 229 22.07 6.42 13.69
N LEU A 230 21.35 5.94 12.69
CA LEU A 230 21.26 4.52 12.35
C LEU A 230 22.61 3.81 12.13
N ALA A 231 23.62 4.54 11.66
CA ALA A 231 24.97 3.99 11.45
C ALA A 231 25.81 3.87 12.74
N GLY A 232 25.38 4.53 13.83
CA GLY A 232 26.11 4.58 15.09
C GLY A 232 25.96 3.34 15.97
N ASP A 233 26.60 3.37 17.14
CA ASP A 233 26.36 2.38 18.18
C ASP A 233 24.99 2.63 18.83
N LEU A 234 24.06 1.77 18.52
CA LEU A 234 22.68 1.76 19.03
C LEU A 234 22.40 0.50 19.85
N GLY A 235 23.46 -0.08 20.43
CA GLY A 235 23.31 -1.19 21.38
C GLY A 235 22.46 -0.78 22.57
N THR A 236 21.73 -1.73 23.17
CA THR A 236 20.84 -1.45 24.30
C THR A 236 21.57 -0.77 25.46
N ALA A 237 22.85 -1.11 25.69
CA ALA A 237 23.69 -0.49 26.72
C ALA A 237 23.99 0.99 26.39
N ALA A 238 24.43 1.27 25.15
CA ALA A 238 24.72 2.63 24.71
C ALA A 238 23.48 3.55 24.73
N LEU A 239 22.31 3.03 24.31
CA LEU A 239 21.05 3.76 24.38
C LEU A 239 20.60 4.01 25.83
N ALA A 240 20.81 3.05 26.72
CA ALA A 240 20.48 3.18 28.14
C ALA A 240 21.40 4.20 28.85
N GLU A 241 22.70 4.18 28.56
CA GLU A 241 23.66 5.16 29.05
C GLU A 241 23.27 6.58 28.62
N ARG A 242 22.96 6.77 27.33
CA ARG A 242 22.47 8.03 26.80
C ARG A 242 21.19 8.52 27.48
N ALA A 243 20.31 7.61 27.86
CA ALA A 243 19.05 7.89 28.54
C ALA A 243 19.23 8.10 30.07
N GLY A 244 20.44 7.88 30.62
CA GLY A 244 20.70 7.96 32.05
C GLY A 244 19.98 6.89 32.89
N ILE A 245 19.70 5.73 32.29
CA ILE A 245 18.99 4.61 32.95
C ILE A 245 19.71 3.26 32.71
N SER A 246 19.28 2.23 33.44
CA SER A 246 19.82 0.89 33.20
C SER A 246 19.25 0.25 31.92
N PRO A 247 20.00 -0.68 31.25
CA PRO A 247 19.51 -1.44 30.09
C PRO A 247 18.20 -2.18 30.37
N ARG A 248 18.01 -2.69 31.58
CA ARG A 248 16.77 -3.35 31.99
C ARG A 248 15.60 -2.40 32.05
N GLN A 249 15.81 -1.18 32.55
CA GLN A 249 14.77 -0.13 32.56
C GLN A 249 14.39 0.29 31.15
N LEU A 250 15.38 0.50 30.26
CA LEU A 250 15.15 0.83 28.87
C LEU A 250 14.33 -0.26 28.16
N THR A 251 14.69 -1.55 28.35
CA THR A 251 13.93 -2.67 27.76
C THR A 251 12.48 -2.68 28.24
N ARG A 252 12.25 -2.48 29.55
CA ARG A 252 10.90 -2.42 30.11
C ARG A 252 10.08 -1.25 29.58
N LEU A 253 10.71 -0.09 29.37
CA LEU A 253 10.03 1.07 28.78
C LEU A 253 9.67 0.83 27.30
N PHE A 254 10.57 0.24 26.52
CA PHE A 254 10.29 -0.12 25.13
C PHE A 254 9.17 -1.17 25.02
N ASP A 255 9.15 -2.17 25.89
CA ASP A 255 8.09 -3.17 25.94
C ASP A 255 6.74 -2.53 26.29
N ALA A 256 6.70 -1.70 27.33
CA ALA A 256 5.48 -1.05 27.81
C ALA A 256 4.88 -0.05 26.83
N HIS A 257 5.70 0.69 26.07
CA HIS A 257 5.23 1.79 25.23
C HIS A 257 5.27 1.48 23.73
N LEU A 258 6.05 0.46 23.30
CA LEU A 258 6.25 0.13 21.89
C LEU A 258 6.04 -1.36 21.60
N SER A 259 5.73 -2.18 22.62
CA SER A 259 5.53 -3.64 22.52
C SER A 259 6.70 -4.34 21.79
N THR A 260 7.92 -3.84 22.00
CA THR A 260 9.15 -4.37 21.37
C THR A 260 10.36 -4.15 22.28
N THR A 261 11.51 -4.72 21.91
CA THR A 261 12.78 -4.48 22.58
C THR A 261 13.61 -3.41 21.87
N PRO A 262 14.52 -2.67 22.54
CA PRO A 262 15.40 -1.69 21.91
C PRO A 262 16.17 -2.25 20.71
N SER A 263 16.73 -3.46 20.83
CA SER A 263 17.48 -4.10 19.75
C SER A 263 16.62 -4.47 18.54
N ARG A 264 15.37 -4.95 18.75
CA ARG A 264 14.43 -5.20 17.66
C ARG A 264 14.01 -3.91 16.98
N TYR A 265 13.75 -2.86 17.75
CA TYR A 265 13.41 -1.53 17.23
C TYR A 265 14.55 -1.00 16.32
N VAL A 266 15.79 -1.01 16.80
CA VAL A 266 16.96 -0.57 16.03
C VAL A 266 17.14 -1.40 14.76
N ARG A 267 17.01 -2.75 14.88
CA ARG A 267 17.13 -3.64 13.70
C ARG A 267 16.09 -3.30 12.64
N ALA A 268 14.84 -3.10 13.02
CA ALA A 268 13.77 -2.77 12.09
C ALA A 268 13.99 -1.37 11.45
N ALA A 269 14.38 -0.36 12.25
CA ALA A 269 14.71 0.97 11.75
C ALA A 269 15.83 0.97 10.71
N ARG A 270 16.89 0.21 10.98
CA ARG A 270 18.00 -0.01 10.04
C ARG A 270 17.54 -0.70 8.75
N THR A 271 16.64 -1.69 8.87
CA THR A 271 16.12 -2.44 7.72
C THR A 271 15.25 -1.57 6.82
N GLU A 272 14.37 -0.75 7.40
CA GLU A 272 13.57 0.21 6.63
C GLU A 272 14.43 1.26 5.92
N ASN A 273 15.49 1.75 6.58
CA ASN A 273 16.42 2.68 5.93
C ASN A 273 17.22 2.01 4.80
N ALA A 274 17.60 0.73 4.98
CA ALA A 274 18.25 -0.03 3.92
C ALA A 274 17.34 -0.23 2.70
N ALA A 275 16.03 -0.43 2.90
CA ALA A 275 15.06 -0.51 1.82
C ALA A 275 15.02 0.80 1.01
N LYS A 276 15.01 1.96 1.68
CA LYS A 276 15.08 3.28 1.01
C LYS A 276 16.35 3.41 0.15
N LEU A 277 17.51 3.03 0.70
CA LEU A 277 18.77 3.10 -0.04
C LEU A 277 18.85 2.10 -1.19
N LEU A 278 18.27 0.91 -1.04
CA LEU A 278 18.19 -0.10 -2.10
C LEU A 278 17.42 0.38 -3.33
N CYS A 279 16.33 1.12 -3.11
CA CYS A 279 15.47 1.64 -4.16
C CYS A 279 15.96 2.98 -4.72
N GLY A 280 16.53 3.84 -3.89
CA GLY A 280 16.92 5.20 -4.26
C GLY A 280 18.36 5.33 -4.76
N THR A 281 19.19 4.28 -4.72
CA THR A 281 20.61 4.35 -5.07
C THR A 281 21.13 3.07 -5.72
N GLU A 282 22.23 3.19 -6.47
CA GLU A 282 22.98 2.06 -7.02
C GLU A 282 24.07 1.53 -6.05
N LEU A 283 24.09 1.99 -4.84
CA LEU A 283 25.10 1.59 -3.87
C LEU A 283 25.17 0.06 -3.74
N PRO A 284 26.38 -0.53 -3.69
CA PRO A 284 26.53 -1.95 -3.42
C PRO A 284 25.98 -2.30 -2.04
N LEU A 285 25.49 -3.54 -1.89
CA LEU A 285 24.85 -4.01 -0.67
C LEU A 285 25.75 -3.84 0.58
N SER A 286 27.09 -4.00 0.41
CA SER A 286 28.08 -3.76 1.47
C SER A 286 28.08 -2.30 1.94
N SER A 287 27.96 -1.36 1.03
CA SER A 287 27.88 0.07 1.37
C SER A 287 26.58 0.41 2.07
N ILE A 288 25.47 -0.19 1.66
CA ILE A 288 24.17 -0.03 2.32
C ILE A 288 24.21 -0.62 3.73
N ALA A 289 24.73 -1.84 3.89
CA ALA A 289 24.88 -2.46 5.21
C ALA A 289 25.63 -1.54 6.18
N ARG A 290 26.77 -1.02 5.76
CA ARG A 290 27.58 -0.10 6.58
C ARG A 290 26.84 1.20 6.89
N ARG A 291 26.20 1.85 5.91
CA ARG A 291 25.46 3.11 6.11
C ARG A 291 24.26 2.95 7.02
N CYS A 292 23.67 1.76 7.04
CA CYS A 292 22.54 1.45 7.93
C CYS A 292 22.98 0.85 9.27
N GLY A 293 24.30 0.75 9.55
CA GLY A 293 24.83 0.25 10.81
C GLY A 293 24.73 -1.26 10.98
N PHE A 294 24.61 -2.04 9.89
CA PHE A 294 24.75 -3.49 9.94
C PHE A 294 26.23 -3.88 9.93
N GLY A 295 26.61 -4.82 10.78
CA GLY A 295 28.00 -5.30 10.88
C GLY A 295 28.45 -6.10 9.65
N SER A 296 27.52 -6.64 8.86
CA SER A 296 27.82 -7.39 7.64
C SER A 296 26.64 -7.34 6.66
N THR A 297 26.94 -7.69 5.39
CA THR A 297 25.88 -7.86 4.37
C THR A 297 24.96 -9.03 4.70
N GLU A 298 25.47 -10.05 5.38
CA GLU A 298 24.66 -11.21 5.78
C GLU A 298 23.67 -10.84 6.88
N THR A 299 24.08 -10.05 7.85
CA THR A 299 23.19 -9.53 8.89
C THR A 299 22.08 -8.65 8.28
N LEU A 300 22.42 -7.84 7.27
CA LEU A 300 21.43 -7.08 6.52
C LEU A 300 20.47 -8.01 5.76
N ARG A 301 20.97 -9.04 5.06
CA ARG A 301 20.13 -9.98 4.32
C ARG A 301 19.13 -10.68 5.23
N GLN A 302 19.59 -11.18 6.37
CA GLN A 302 18.70 -11.85 7.32
C GLN A 302 17.67 -10.89 7.89
N ALA A 303 18.07 -9.66 8.29
CA ALA A 303 17.15 -8.65 8.77
C ALA A 303 16.09 -8.28 7.72
N PHE A 304 16.51 -8.22 6.47
CA PHE A 304 15.65 -7.87 5.34
C PHE A 304 14.64 -8.98 5.03
N LEU A 305 15.10 -10.24 5.06
CA LEU A 305 14.24 -11.40 4.87
C LEU A 305 13.20 -11.50 6.01
N ASP A 306 13.64 -11.32 7.26
CA ASP A 306 12.75 -11.35 8.43
C ASP A 306 11.67 -10.23 8.41
N HIS A 307 12.00 -9.08 7.78
CA HIS A 307 11.13 -7.91 7.80
C HIS A 307 10.24 -7.78 6.54
N PHE A 308 10.75 -8.15 5.36
CA PHE A 308 10.09 -7.98 4.08
C PHE A 308 9.77 -9.31 3.37
N ASP A 309 10.12 -10.45 3.98
CA ASP A 309 9.97 -11.78 3.37
C ASP A 309 10.58 -11.90 1.96
N THR A 310 11.61 -11.07 1.70
CA THR A 310 12.25 -10.97 0.38
C THR A 310 13.71 -10.57 0.56
N PRO A 311 14.66 -11.20 -0.13
CA PRO A 311 16.06 -10.80 -0.04
C PRO A 311 16.32 -9.43 -0.68
N PRO A 312 17.32 -8.64 -0.18
CA PRO A 312 17.62 -7.29 -0.69
C PRO A 312 17.87 -7.22 -2.19
N SER A 313 18.49 -8.25 -2.77
CA SER A 313 18.76 -8.32 -4.21
C SER A 313 17.50 -8.49 -5.05
N ALA A 314 16.52 -9.26 -4.58
CA ALA A 314 15.23 -9.40 -5.22
C ALA A 314 14.41 -8.12 -5.07
N TYR A 315 14.42 -7.54 -3.87
CA TYR A 315 13.77 -6.25 -3.60
C TYR A 315 14.33 -5.13 -4.50
N ARG A 316 15.66 -5.00 -4.60
CA ARG A 316 16.32 -4.07 -5.53
C ARG A 316 15.97 -4.35 -6.99
N ARG A 317 15.96 -5.63 -7.41
CA ARG A 317 15.70 -6.01 -8.80
C ARG A 317 14.31 -5.61 -9.26
N VAL A 318 13.32 -5.75 -8.40
CA VAL A 318 11.95 -5.27 -8.65
C VAL A 318 11.97 -3.76 -8.87
N HIS A 319 12.87 -3.02 -8.18
CA HIS A 319 12.92 -1.56 -8.23
C HIS A 319 14.00 -0.98 -9.16
N LEU A 320 15.11 -1.70 -9.45
CA LEU A 320 16.21 -1.23 -10.32
C LEU A 320 16.18 -1.81 -11.73
N ARG A 321 15.49 -2.92 -12.02
CA ARG A 321 15.19 -3.28 -13.43
C ARG A 321 14.46 -2.15 -14.16
N GLN A 322 13.98 -1.20 -13.40
CA GLN A 322 13.35 0.03 -13.82
C GLN A 322 14.34 1.18 -14.13
N ALA A 323 15.62 1.02 -13.91
CA ALA A 323 16.62 2.10 -14.04
C ALA A 323 17.45 2.07 -15.33
N PHE A 324 17.55 0.94 -16.04
CA PHE A 324 18.54 0.73 -17.12
C PHE A 324 18.03 -0.01 -18.37
N THR A 325 16.77 0.17 -18.76
CA THR A 325 16.33 -0.23 -20.11
C THR A 325 15.64 0.93 -20.82
#